data_cc5dce922dc47f3f2db653ff1552f0bf
#
_entry.id   cc5dce922dc47f3f2db653ff1552f0bf
#
_cell.length_a   1.000
_cell.length_b   1.000
_cell.length_c   1.000
_cell.angle_alpha   90.00
_cell.angle_beta   90.00
_cell.angle_gamma   90.00
#
_symmetry.space_group_name_H-M   'P 1'
#
loop_
_entity.id
_entity.type
_entity.pdbx_description
1 polymer ?
#
loop_
_entity_poly.entity_id
_entity_poly.type
_entity_poly.pdbx_seq_one_letter_code
_entity_poly.pdbx_strand_id
1 'polypeptide(L)'
;KVFVIDDAFDDNVQRKWIDFYRSVPFFNSGVALNIPDGEAVVNFHSNFSLAEYMNIFPVNDIMEIMKMINPEVTTKHFHRSYINAIKKNNESDGHFDFENINDDPNLFYIVALWMANPFLEPDTGGGISFGNLLLETIEYKWNRLLIFDGSIYHKIQEHTSNFTRLTTYTGFTNTQKNMTVYRGFNKW
;
A
#
# COMPACT_ATOMS: atom_id res chain seq x y z
N LYS A 1 10.15 -11.34 -2.78
CA LYS A 1 9.49 -11.43 -4.10
C LYS A 1 8.27 -10.53 -4.10
N VAL A 2 8.08 -9.75 -5.17
CA VAL A 2 6.87 -8.95 -5.41
C VAL A 2 6.07 -9.64 -6.51
N PHE A 3 4.78 -9.85 -6.28
CA PHE A 3 3.83 -10.32 -7.29
C PHE A 3 3.12 -9.11 -7.87
N VAL A 4 3.03 -9.05 -9.19
CA VAL A 4 2.38 -7.98 -9.95
C VAL A 4 1.24 -8.58 -10.74
N ILE A 5 0.03 -8.09 -10.53
CA ILE A 5 -1.18 -8.59 -11.19
C ILE A 5 -1.86 -7.38 -11.83
N ASP A 6 -1.83 -7.33 -13.14
CA ASP A 6 -2.54 -6.32 -13.90
C ASP A 6 -4.01 -6.74 -14.09
N ASP A 7 -4.87 -5.74 -14.22
CA ASP A 7 -6.32 -5.93 -14.38
C ASP A 7 -6.91 -6.84 -13.30
N ALA A 8 -6.47 -6.60 -12.05
CA ALA A 8 -6.67 -7.49 -10.92
C ALA A 8 -8.15 -7.71 -10.55
N PHE A 9 -8.99 -6.72 -10.78
CA PHE A 9 -10.40 -6.77 -10.41
C PHE A 9 -11.32 -6.45 -11.59
N ASP A 10 -12.49 -7.08 -11.60
CA ASP A 10 -13.53 -6.81 -12.58
C ASP A 10 -14.18 -5.42 -12.40
N ASP A 11 -14.96 -5.00 -13.40
CA ASP A 11 -15.63 -3.69 -13.41
C ASP A 11 -16.59 -3.49 -12.22
N ASN A 12 -17.17 -4.56 -11.69
CA ASN A 12 -18.09 -4.45 -10.56
C ASN A 12 -17.35 -4.11 -9.28
N VAL A 13 -16.19 -4.75 -9.04
CA VAL A 13 -15.31 -4.41 -7.91
C VAL A 13 -14.78 -2.99 -8.05
N GLN A 14 -14.34 -2.60 -9.24
CA GLN A 14 -13.85 -1.26 -9.51
C GLN A 14 -14.92 -0.18 -9.24
N ARG A 15 -16.17 -0.40 -9.67
CA ARG A 15 -17.30 0.52 -9.43
C ARG A 15 -17.61 0.63 -7.94
N LYS A 16 -17.71 -0.48 -7.23
CA LYS A 16 -17.94 -0.49 -5.77
C LYS A 16 -16.87 0.31 -5.03
N TRP A 17 -15.61 0.17 -5.46
CA TRP A 17 -14.53 0.92 -4.86
C TRP A 17 -14.63 2.42 -5.14
N ILE A 18 -14.96 2.84 -6.36
CA ILE A 18 -15.13 4.25 -6.71
C ILE A 18 -16.26 4.88 -5.87
N ASP A 19 -17.37 4.17 -5.69
CA ASP A 19 -18.50 4.64 -4.88
C ASP A 19 -18.10 4.74 -3.40
N PHE A 20 -17.38 3.74 -2.90
CA PHE A 20 -16.83 3.76 -1.55
C PHE A 20 -15.87 4.93 -1.37
N TYR A 21 -14.89 5.09 -2.25
CA TYR A 21 -13.92 6.19 -2.22
C TYR A 21 -14.58 7.55 -2.12
N ARG A 22 -15.68 7.77 -2.85
CA ARG A 22 -16.45 9.02 -2.82
C ARG A 22 -17.18 9.26 -1.50
N SER A 23 -17.44 8.22 -0.74
CA SER A 23 -18.20 8.28 0.52
C SER A 23 -17.32 8.41 1.76
N VAL A 24 -16.03 8.07 1.69
CA VAL A 24 -15.17 8.07 2.86
C VAL A 24 -14.52 9.43 3.12
N PRO A 25 -14.46 9.86 4.37
CA PRO A 25 -13.71 11.06 4.73
C PRO A 25 -12.21 10.78 4.71
N PHE A 26 -11.45 11.67 4.12
CA PHE A 26 -9.99 11.63 4.17
C PHE A 26 -9.49 12.53 5.29
N PHE A 27 -8.63 11.97 6.14
CA PHE A 27 -7.95 12.72 7.17
C PHE A 27 -6.48 12.91 6.79
N ASN A 28 -5.96 14.10 7.06
CA ASN A 28 -4.52 14.29 7.05
C ASN A 28 -3.96 13.51 8.23
N SER A 29 -3.28 12.41 7.96
CA SER A 29 -2.81 11.52 9.03
C SER A 29 -1.67 12.11 9.84
N GLY A 30 -1.11 13.26 9.46
CA GLY A 30 0.07 13.82 10.11
C GLY A 30 1.24 12.83 10.21
N VAL A 31 1.14 11.67 9.56
CA VAL A 31 2.22 10.69 9.46
C VAL A 31 3.24 11.26 8.51
N ALA A 32 3.88 12.09 9.10
CA ALA A 32 4.85 13.04 8.75
C ALA A 32 5.86 12.48 7.81
N LEU A 33 5.84 13.01 6.72
CA LEU A 33 7.04 13.39 6.05
C LEU A 33 7.58 14.57 6.85
N ASN A 34 8.71 14.41 7.50
CA ASN A 34 9.49 15.51 8.00
C ASN A 34 10.01 16.25 6.77
N ILE A 35 9.26 17.23 6.32
CA ILE A 35 9.73 18.16 5.32
C ILE A 35 10.30 19.34 6.09
N PRO A 36 11.59 19.61 5.94
CA PRO A 36 12.13 20.90 6.30
C PRO A 36 11.46 21.94 5.41
N ASP A 37 10.94 23.00 6.03
CA ASP A 37 10.44 24.20 5.35
C ASP A 37 9.08 24.12 4.60
N GLY A 38 8.01 23.81 5.33
CA GLY A 38 6.73 24.49 5.09
C GLY A 38 5.80 23.92 4.02
N GLU A 39 6.16 22.93 3.21
CA GLU A 39 5.23 22.28 2.29
C GLU A 39 4.80 20.93 2.84
N ALA A 40 3.65 20.89 3.47
CA ALA A 40 3.07 19.65 3.97
C ALA A 40 2.76 18.71 2.82
N VAL A 41 3.52 17.63 2.68
CA VAL A 41 3.09 16.49 1.89
C VAL A 41 1.89 15.89 2.58
N VAL A 42 0.75 16.04 1.97
CA VAL A 42 -0.50 15.62 2.55
C VAL A 42 -0.78 14.21 2.07
N ASN A 43 -0.39 13.23 2.86
CA ASN A 43 -0.91 11.88 2.75
C ASN A 43 -2.26 11.85 3.47
N PHE A 44 -3.32 11.62 2.71
CA PHE A 44 -4.63 11.40 3.28
C PHE A 44 -4.83 9.90 3.50
N HIS A 45 -5.24 9.53 4.70
CA HIS A 45 -5.59 8.16 5.00
C HIS A 45 -7.06 8.07 5.37
N SER A 46 -7.72 7.03 4.90
CA SER A 46 -9.00 6.58 5.44
C SER A 46 -8.84 5.11 5.81
N ASN A 47 -8.95 4.83 7.10
CA ASN A 47 -8.88 3.46 7.62
C ASN A 47 -10.26 2.81 7.55
N PHE A 48 -10.30 1.52 7.26
CA PHE A 48 -11.53 0.74 7.31
C PHE A 48 -11.30 -0.65 7.93
N SER A 49 -12.38 -1.19 8.46
CA SER A 49 -12.41 -2.48 9.12
C SER A 49 -12.34 -3.64 8.12
N LEU A 50 -12.08 -4.85 8.61
CA LEU A 50 -12.16 -6.06 7.79
C LEU A 50 -13.54 -6.21 7.14
N ALA A 51 -14.62 -5.91 7.85
CA ALA A 51 -15.98 -6.04 7.32
C ALA A 51 -16.23 -5.10 6.13
N GLU A 52 -15.80 -3.85 6.23
CA GLU A 52 -15.85 -2.89 5.11
C GLU A 52 -14.98 -3.34 3.95
N TYR A 53 -13.75 -3.81 4.23
CA TYR A 53 -12.86 -4.34 3.23
C TYR A 53 -13.49 -5.52 2.47
N MET A 54 -14.08 -6.48 3.17
CA MET A 54 -14.75 -7.64 2.57
C MET A 54 -15.96 -7.28 1.71
N ASN A 55 -16.61 -6.15 1.99
CA ASN A 55 -17.73 -5.68 1.18
C ASN A 55 -17.31 -5.05 -0.15
N ILE A 56 -16.08 -4.57 -0.24
CA ILE A 56 -15.57 -3.85 -1.41
C ILE A 56 -14.72 -4.76 -2.30
N PHE A 57 -13.88 -5.59 -1.68
CA PHE A 57 -12.87 -6.39 -2.38
C PHE A 57 -13.21 -7.89 -2.38
N PRO A 58 -12.81 -8.61 -3.42
CA PRO A 58 -12.89 -10.07 -3.47
C PRO A 58 -11.81 -10.68 -2.57
N VAL A 59 -12.05 -10.63 -1.26
CA VAL A 59 -11.05 -11.01 -0.25
C VAL A 59 -10.53 -12.42 -0.44
N ASN A 60 -11.39 -13.35 -0.84
CA ASN A 60 -10.97 -14.74 -1.06
C ASN A 60 -9.93 -14.84 -2.20
N ASP A 61 -10.12 -14.10 -3.30
CA ASP A 61 -9.19 -14.12 -4.42
C ASP A 61 -7.85 -13.48 -4.02
N ILE A 62 -7.90 -12.38 -3.28
CA ILE A 62 -6.69 -11.76 -2.71
C ILE A 62 -5.97 -12.72 -1.77
N MET A 63 -6.70 -13.42 -0.92
CA MET A 63 -6.14 -14.38 0.02
C MET A 63 -5.48 -15.57 -0.70
N GLU A 64 -6.08 -16.07 -1.79
CA GLU A 64 -5.47 -17.15 -2.58
C GLU A 64 -4.12 -16.71 -3.18
N ILE A 65 -4.02 -15.45 -3.63
CA ILE A 65 -2.76 -14.91 -4.12
C ILE A 65 -1.75 -14.73 -2.98
N MET A 66 -2.19 -14.23 -1.81
CA MET A 66 -1.32 -14.09 -0.64
C MET A 66 -0.77 -15.41 -0.15
N LYS A 67 -1.52 -16.50 -0.28
CA LYS A 67 -1.05 -17.87 0.05
C LYS A 67 0.12 -18.32 -0.84
N MET A 68 0.33 -17.69 -1.99
CA MET A 68 1.55 -17.94 -2.79
C MET A 68 2.82 -17.45 -2.11
N ILE A 69 2.70 -16.46 -1.19
CA ILE A 69 3.80 -15.97 -0.35
C ILE A 69 3.86 -16.78 0.95
N ASN A 70 2.72 -16.91 1.63
CA ASN A 70 2.60 -17.69 2.86
C ASN A 70 1.28 -18.47 2.87
N PRO A 71 1.33 -19.82 2.82
CA PRO A 71 0.14 -20.68 2.77
C PRO A 71 -0.75 -20.58 4.01
N GLU A 72 -0.23 -20.10 5.13
CA GLU A 72 -0.97 -20.01 6.40
C GLU A 72 -1.82 -18.75 6.52
N VAL A 73 -1.69 -17.83 5.58
CA VAL A 73 -2.44 -16.57 5.63
C VAL A 73 -3.96 -16.80 5.55
N THR A 74 -4.70 -16.17 6.46
CA THR A 74 -6.17 -16.21 6.53
C THR A 74 -6.72 -14.84 6.90
N THR A 75 -8.03 -14.64 6.78
CA THR A 75 -8.71 -13.40 7.20
C THR A 75 -8.51 -13.07 8.67
N LYS A 76 -8.21 -14.04 9.53
CA LYS A 76 -7.88 -13.82 10.94
C LYS A 76 -6.58 -13.02 11.14
N HIS A 77 -5.71 -13.01 10.14
CA HIS A 77 -4.45 -12.28 10.14
C HIS A 77 -4.59 -10.85 9.64
N PHE A 78 -5.82 -10.42 9.28
CA PHE A 78 -6.06 -9.02 8.90
C PHE A 78 -5.57 -8.09 9.99
N HIS A 79 -4.70 -7.18 9.61
CA HIS A 79 -4.15 -6.18 10.52
C HIS A 79 -4.80 -4.82 10.32
N ARG A 80 -4.72 -4.30 9.11
CA ARG A 80 -5.27 -2.97 8.78
C ARG A 80 -5.50 -2.85 7.28
N SER A 81 -6.42 -1.96 6.92
CA SER A 81 -6.55 -1.49 5.55
C SER A 81 -6.83 0.02 5.52
N TYR A 82 -6.28 0.70 4.52
CA TYR A 82 -6.50 2.12 4.34
C TYR A 82 -6.29 2.54 2.88
N ILE A 83 -6.86 3.69 2.54
CA ILE A 83 -6.59 4.37 1.28
C ILE A 83 -5.48 5.39 1.53
N ASN A 84 -4.46 5.35 0.70
CA ASN A 84 -3.37 6.31 0.69
C ASN A 84 -3.50 7.21 -0.53
N ALA A 85 -3.59 8.51 -0.32
CA ALA A 85 -3.74 9.53 -1.34
C ALA A 85 -2.51 10.45 -1.35
N ILE A 86 -1.80 10.48 -2.46
CA ILE A 86 -0.58 11.28 -2.63
C ILE A 86 -0.82 12.29 -3.76
N LYS A 87 -0.56 13.56 -3.46
CA LYS A 87 -0.69 14.65 -4.43
C LYS A 87 0.51 14.71 -5.38
N LYS A 88 0.32 15.44 -6.46
CA LYS A 88 1.35 15.79 -7.44
C LYS A 88 2.63 16.30 -6.77
N ASN A 89 3.77 15.91 -7.32
CA ASN A 89 5.12 16.28 -6.89
C ASN A 89 5.44 15.83 -5.45
N ASN A 90 4.76 14.79 -4.99
CA ASN A 90 5.05 14.21 -3.69
C ASN A 90 5.44 12.74 -3.82
N GLU A 91 6.28 12.31 -2.91
CA GLU A 91 6.75 10.94 -2.76
C GLU A 91 6.58 10.49 -1.31
N SER A 92 6.76 9.22 -1.00
CA SER A 92 6.86 8.77 0.39
C SER A 92 8.32 8.61 0.80
N ASP A 93 8.59 8.66 2.10
CA ASP A 93 9.83 8.12 2.61
C ASP A 93 9.89 6.62 2.36
N GLY A 94 11.09 6.12 2.07
CA GLY A 94 11.32 4.68 2.00
C GLY A 94 11.21 4.06 3.40
N HIS A 95 10.57 2.90 3.49
CA HIS A 95 10.33 2.22 4.76
C HIS A 95 10.13 0.71 4.60
N PHE A 96 10.11 0.03 5.73
CA PHE A 96 9.59 -1.32 5.88
C PHE A 96 8.22 -1.24 6.55
N ASP A 97 7.26 -2.04 6.13
CA ASP A 97 5.99 -2.17 6.85
C ASP A 97 6.14 -3.03 8.11
N PHE A 98 7.12 -3.92 8.06
CA PHE A 98 7.40 -4.87 9.12
C PHE A 98 8.91 -5.13 9.24
N GLU A 99 9.43 -5.10 10.46
CA GLU A 99 10.80 -5.47 10.75
C GLU A 99 10.81 -6.74 11.63
N ASN A 100 11.35 -7.81 11.09
CA ASN A 100 11.55 -9.04 11.84
C ASN A 100 12.91 -8.99 12.53
N ILE A 101 12.96 -8.29 13.68
CA ILE A 101 14.19 -7.97 14.42
C ILE A 101 14.96 -9.25 14.84
N ASN A 102 14.27 -10.36 14.99
CA ASN A 102 14.85 -11.61 15.52
C ASN A 102 14.99 -12.69 14.45
N ASP A 103 14.74 -12.39 13.19
CA ASP A 103 14.71 -13.34 12.07
C ASP A 103 13.85 -14.60 12.39
N ASP A 104 12.74 -14.40 13.10
CA ASP A 104 11.81 -15.48 13.43
C ASP A 104 11.08 -15.93 12.15
N PRO A 105 11.35 -17.16 11.67
CA PRO A 105 10.76 -17.63 10.42
C PRO A 105 9.24 -17.88 10.52
N ASN A 106 8.69 -17.86 11.72
CA ASN A 106 7.25 -18.03 11.92
C ASN A 106 6.48 -16.71 11.85
N LEU A 107 7.17 -15.58 11.84
CA LEU A 107 6.54 -14.27 11.71
C LEU A 107 6.40 -13.88 10.23
N PHE A 108 5.25 -13.35 9.89
CA PHE A 108 5.04 -12.79 8.55
C PHE A 108 4.24 -11.48 8.59
N TYR A 109 4.47 -10.69 7.58
CA TYR A 109 3.64 -9.54 7.23
C TYR A 109 3.51 -9.45 5.72
N ILE A 110 2.31 -9.65 5.22
CA ILE A 110 2.03 -9.62 3.77
C ILE A 110 1.19 -8.39 3.47
N VAL A 111 1.59 -7.67 2.44
CA VAL A 111 0.92 -6.48 1.94
C VAL A 111 0.24 -6.79 0.62
N ALA A 112 -1.02 -6.41 0.51
CA ALA A 112 -1.71 -6.23 -0.75
C ALA A 112 -1.91 -4.73 -1.00
N LEU A 113 -1.38 -4.23 -2.09
CA LEU A 113 -1.46 -2.84 -2.46
C LEU A 113 -2.07 -2.72 -3.86
N TRP A 114 -3.26 -2.14 -3.93
CA TRP A 114 -3.97 -1.93 -5.18
C TRP A 114 -3.82 -0.49 -5.65
N MET A 115 -3.44 -0.30 -6.91
CA MET A 115 -3.36 0.99 -7.58
C MET A 115 -4.74 1.41 -8.07
N ALA A 116 -5.34 2.39 -7.39
CA ALA A 116 -6.79 2.53 -7.31
C ALA A 116 -7.36 3.82 -7.93
N ASN A 117 -6.57 4.60 -8.68
CA ASN A 117 -7.08 5.78 -9.40
C ASN A 117 -7.07 5.57 -10.92
N PRO A 118 -8.26 5.47 -11.56
CA PRO A 118 -8.35 5.30 -13.02
C PRO A 118 -7.97 6.56 -13.81
N PHE A 119 -7.85 7.71 -13.16
CA PHE A 119 -7.60 8.99 -13.81
C PHE A 119 -6.13 9.41 -13.78
N LEU A 120 -5.25 8.63 -13.11
CA LEU A 120 -3.83 8.92 -13.14
C LEU A 120 -3.30 8.63 -14.55
N GLU A 121 -2.72 9.64 -15.18
CA GLU A 121 -2.22 9.55 -16.54
C GLU A 121 -1.05 8.54 -16.61
N PRO A 122 -0.96 7.76 -17.67
CA PRO A 122 0.22 6.92 -17.92
C PRO A 122 1.51 7.75 -17.96
N ASP A 123 2.62 7.14 -17.61
CA ASP A 123 3.97 7.72 -17.69
C ASP A 123 4.18 8.98 -16.85
N THR A 124 3.35 9.22 -15.85
CA THR A 124 3.48 10.36 -14.93
C THR A 124 4.23 10.02 -13.64
N GLY A 125 4.76 8.83 -13.50
CA GLY A 125 5.41 8.34 -12.29
C GLY A 125 4.44 7.80 -11.24
N GLY A 126 4.77 7.93 -9.96
CA GLY A 126 3.94 7.42 -8.86
C GLY A 126 4.05 5.91 -8.66
N GLY A 127 5.01 5.26 -9.29
CA GLY A 127 5.33 3.85 -9.09
C GLY A 127 5.84 3.56 -7.68
N ILE A 128 6.24 2.32 -7.46
CA ILE A 128 6.83 1.89 -6.19
C ILE A 128 8.17 1.24 -6.48
N SER A 129 9.22 1.76 -5.87
CA SER A 129 10.54 1.16 -5.93
C SER A 129 10.77 0.24 -4.74
N PHE A 130 11.41 -0.90 -5.00
CA PHE A 130 11.66 -1.96 -4.03
C PHE A 130 13.16 -2.23 -3.85
N GLY A 131 13.49 -2.79 -2.66
CA GLY A 131 14.85 -3.16 -2.28
C GLY A 131 15.67 -1.99 -1.74
N ASN A 132 16.73 -2.31 -0.99
CA ASN A 132 17.54 -1.32 -0.28
C ASN A 132 18.20 -0.28 -1.19
N LEU A 133 18.42 -0.61 -2.47
CA LEU A 133 18.96 0.30 -3.47
C LEU A 133 17.88 0.91 -4.37
N LEU A 134 16.61 0.59 -4.15
CA LEU A 134 15.46 1.05 -4.94
C LEU A 134 15.66 0.87 -6.45
N LEU A 135 16.28 -0.23 -6.86
CA LEU A 135 16.67 -0.49 -8.25
C LEU A 135 15.53 -1.01 -9.11
N GLU A 136 14.51 -1.59 -8.48
CA GLU A 136 13.34 -2.13 -9.16
C GLU A 136 12.15 -1.21 -8.92
N THR A 137 11.66 -0.55 -9.95
CA THR A 137 10.46 0.29 -9.89
C THR A 137 9.33 -0.38 -10.65
N ILE A 138 8.22 -0.58 -9.97
CA ILE A 138 6.97 -1.03 -10.58
C ILE A 138 6.11 0.20 -10.81
N GLU A 139 5.87 0.51 -12.08
CA GLU A 139 5.12 1.69 -12.50
C GLU A 139 3.67 1.65 -12.02
N TYR A 140 3.13 2.83 -11.72
CA TYR A 140 1.71 2.96 -11.41
C TYR A 140 0.87 2.61 -12.65
N LYS A 141 -0.06 1.69 -12.48
CA LYS A 141 -1.05 1.33 -13.50
C LYS A 141 -2.40 1.12 -12.81
N TRP A 142 -3.44 1.73 -13.34
CA TRP A 142 -4.80 1.49 -12.88
C TRP A 142 -5.12 0.00 -12.81
N ASN A 143 -5.80 -0.41 -11.75
CA ASN A 143 -6.22 -1.79 -11.49
C ASN A 143 -5.06 -2.81 -11.38
N ARG A 144 -3.85 -2.34 -11.05
CA ARG A 144 -2.71 -3.20 -10.71
C ARG A 144 -2.73 -3.50 -9.21
N LEU A 145 -2.63 -4.77 -8.87
CA LEU A 145 -2.45 -5.26 -7.50
C LEU A 145 -1.00 -5.74 -7.32
N LEU A 146 -0.35 -5.23 -6.29
CA LEU A 146 0.94 -5.72 -5.83
C LEU A 146 0.74 -6.52 -4.56
N ILE A 147 1.40 -7.69 -4.47
CA ILE A 147 1.44 -8.47 -3.24
C ILE A 147 2.90 -8.75 -2.91
N PHE A 148 3.33 -8.39 -1.70
CA PHE A 148 4.72 -8.52 -1.29
C PHE A 148 4.85 -8.70 0.23
N ASP A 149 6.02 -9.18 0.64
CA ASP A 149 6.39 -9.25 2.05
C ASP A 149 6.70 -7.85 2.58
N GLY A 150 6.05 -7.47 3.67
CA GLY A 150 6.22 -6.14 4.29
C GLY A 150 7.61 -5.88 4.85
N SER A 151 8.47 -6.90 4.93
CA SER A 151 9.89 -6.73 5.26
C SER A 151 10.75 -6.26 4.09
N ILE A 152 10.18 -6.11 2.90
CA ILE A 152 10.90 -5.54 1.75
C ILE A 152 10.87 -4.03 1.85
N TYR A 153 12.06 -3.41 1.85
CA TYR A 153 12.16 -1.95 1.79
C TYR A 153 11.53 -1.42 0.51
N HIS A 154 10.68 -0.41 0.64
CA HIS A 154 10.00 0.18 -0.51
C HIS A 154 9.74 1.66 -0.32
N LYS A 155 9.57 2.35 -1.45
CA LYS A 155 9.34 3.79 -1.54
C LYS A 155 8.35 4.08 -2.66
N ILE A 156 7.36 4.93 -2.39
CA ILE A 156 6.49 5.48 -3.42
C ILE A 156 7.26 6.62 -4.11
N GLN A 157 7.32 6.56 -5.44
CA GLN A 157 7.97 7.57 -6.26
C GLN A 157 7.06 8.78 -6.50
N GLU A 158 7.68 9.92 -6.69
CA GLU A 158 7.01 11.14 -7.11
C GLU A 158 6.20 10.93 -8.40
N HIS A 159 5.11 11.66 -8.55
CA HIS A 159 4.34 11.72 -9.80
C HIS A 159 4.06 13.15 -10.21
N THR A 160 3.91 13.36 -11.52
CA THR A 160 3.67 14.67 -12.13
C THR A 160 2.22 14.86 -12.60
N SER A 161 1.37 13.84 -12.49
CA SER A 161 -0.04 13.90 -12.83
C SER A 161 -0.78 14.99 -12.03
N ASN A 162 -1.77 15.62 -12.64
CA ASN A 162 -2.67 16.55 -11.96
C ASN A 162 -3.72 15.83 -11.10
N PHE A 163 -3.84 14.51 -11.23
CA PHE A 163 -4.72 13.69 -10.41
C PHE A 163 -3.98 13.13 -9.21
N THR A 164 -4.70 12.97 -8.10
CA THR A 164 -4.15 12.36 -6.89
C THR A 164 -3.87 10.88 -7.12
N ARG A 165 -2.66 10.45 -6.78
CA ARG A 165 -2.32 9.02 -6.77
C ARG A 165 -3.04 8.35 -5.60
N LEU A 166 -3.83 7.31 -5.89
CA LEU A 166 -4.56 6.55 -4.88
C LEU A 166 -4.08 5.11 -4.87
N THR A 167 -3.85 4.59 -3.67
CA THR A 167 -3.64 3.17 -3.46
C THR A 167 -4.47 2.69 -2.28
N THR A 168 -5.01 1.49 -2.38
CA THR A 168 -5.59 0.79 -1.24
C THR A 168 -4.54 -0.17 -0.71
N TYR A 169 -4.18 0.02 0.53
CA TYR A 169 -3.24 -0.82 1.26
C TYR A 169 -3.99 -1.78 2.16
N THR A 170 -3.55 -3.03 2.22
CA THR A 170 -4.05 -4.00 3.18
C THR A 170 -2.89 -4.86 3.68
N GLY A 171 -2.73 -4.91 4.99
CA GLY A 171 -1.71 -5.71 5.66
C GLY A 171 -2.31 -6.89 6.42
N PHE A 172 -1.65 -8.03 6.31
CA PHE A 172 -1.95 -9.26 7.04
C PHE A 172 -0.71 -9.73 7.80
N THR A 173 -0.88 -10.09 9.07
CA THR A 173 0.22 -10.56 9.91
C THR A 173 -0.26 -11.53 10.97
N ASN A 174 0.61 -12.43 11.40
CA ASN A 174 0.35 -13.32 12.54
C ASN A 174 0.89 -12.76 13.86
N THR A 175 1.45 -11.55 13.87
CA THR A 175 1.95 -10.92 15.08
C THR A 175 1.35 -9.53 15.27
N GLN A 176 1.02 -9.21 16.52
CA GLN A 176 0.64 -7.85 16.92
C GLN A 176 1.75 -7.14 17.70
N LYS A 177 2.85 -7.83 17.95
CA LYS A 177 3.98 -7.29 18.70
C LYS A 177 4.91 -6.50 17.77
N ASN A 178 5.22 -5.28 18.17
CA ASN A 178 6.26 -4.43 17.59
C ASN A 178 6.05 -3.97 16.13
N MET A 179 4.83 -3.58 15.81
CA MET A 179 4.59 -2.86 14.56
C MET A 179 4.97 -1.39 14.73
N THR A 180 6.25 -1.17 14.91
CA THR A 180 6.80 0.16 14.77
C THR A 180 7.05 0.37 13.28
N VAL A 181 6.36 1.31 12.69
CA VAL A 181 6.71 1.79 11.36
C VAL A 181 8.09 2.44 11.48
N TYR A 182 9.13 1.67 11.20
CA TYR A 182 10.47 2.20 11.14
C TYR A 182 10.59 3.03 9.88
N ARG A 183 10.54 4.33 10.05
CA ARG A 183 11.00 5.26 9.04
C ARG A 183 12.51 5.11 8.97
N GLY A 184 13.00 4.70 7.81
CA GLY A 184 14.43 4.68 7.57
C GLY A 184 14.97 6.09 7.70
N PHE A 185 15.47 6.42 8.89
CA PHE A 185 16.32 7.60 9.03
C PHE A 185 17.64 7.28 8.37
N ASN A 186 17.88 7.82 7.20
CA ASN A 186 19.22 7.93 6.69
C ASN A 186 20.01 8.78 7.69
N LYS A 187 20.74 8.12 8.58
CA LYS A 187 21.85 8.76 9.25
C LYS A 187 22.97 8.87 8.23
N TRP A 188 23.13 10.04 7.70
CA TRP A 188 24.37 10.47 7.03
C TRP A 188 25.37 10.92 8.09
#